data_51005638823e42a4d1e4687aea3b4ef5
#
_entry.id   51005638823e42a4d1e4687aea3b4ef5
#
_cell.length_a   1.000
_cell.length_b   1.000
_cell.length_c   1.000
_cell.angle_alpha   90.00
_cell.angle_beta   90.00
_cell.angle_gamma   90.00
#
_symmetry.space_group_name_H-M   'P 1'
#
loop_
_entity.id
_entity.type
_entity.pdbx_description
1 polymer ?
#
loop_
_entity_poly.entity_id
_entity_poly.type
_entity_poly.pdbx_seq_one_letter_code
_entity_poly.pdbx_strand_id
1 'polypeptide(L)'
;DFLYRQVFYKECPLPQDGLEDQRLIVTFSAKYRDYQRKIRERQIQRASKWIGKPADYKKKQSTDPKRFLKVTETTRDGEIAEKTFIELNEERIVSEARFDGIYAVTTNLDDTI
;
A
#
# COMPACT_ATOMS: atom_id res chain seq x y z
N ASP A 1 -4.72 24.18 -1.39
CA ASP A 1 -5.23 23.05 -2.19
C ASP A 1 -5.88 23.57 -3.47
N PHE A 2 -5.57 22.92 -4.57
CA PHE A 2 -6.08 23.32 -5.88
C PHE A 2 -6.92 22.20 -6.47
N LEU A 3 -7.95 22.56 -7.25
CA LEU A 3 -8.82 21.60 -7.93
C LEU A 3 -8.66 21.78 -9.44
N TYR A 4 -8.33 20.67 -10.13
CA TYR A 4 -8.26 20.62 -11.57
C TYR A 4 -8.88 19.33 -12.10
N ARG A 5 -9.92 19.40 -12.93
CA ARG A 5 -10.63 18.25 -13.50
C ARG A 5 -11.01 17.19 -12.45
N GLN A 6 -11.58 17.63 -11.31
CA GLN A 6 -11.96 16.78 -10.20
C GLN A 6 -10.76 16.09 -9.51
N VAL A 7 -9.57 16.63 -9.68
CA VAL A 7 -8.36 16.17 -9.03
C VAL A 7 -7.82 17.30 -8.16
N PHE A 8 -7.61 17.00 -6.88
CA PHE A 8 -7.00 17.95 -5.96
C PHE A 8 -5.48 17.79 -5.98
N TYR A 9 -4.76 18.87 -5.90
CA TYR A 9 -3.31 18.81 -5.80
C TYR A 9 -2.78 19.87 -4.84
N LYS A 10 -1.58 19.61 -4.32
CA LYS A 10 -0.88 20.49 -3.41
C LYS A 10 0.60 20.50 -3.76
N GLU A 11 1.19 21.69 -3.76
CA GLU A 11 2.62 21.84 -3.99
C GLU A 11 3.34 22.13 -2.67
N CYS A 12 4.47 21.45 -2.46
CA CYS A 12 5.30 21.66 -1.29
C CYS A 12 6.76 21.81 -1.73
N PRO A 13 7.52 22.76 -1.16
CA PRO A 13 8.95 22.81 -1.42
C PRO A 13 9.65 21.61 -0.78
N LEU A 14 10.71 21.12 -1.42
CA LEU A 14 11.55 20.07 -0.88
C LEU A 14 12.88 20.68 -0.45
N PRO A 15 13.07 20.99 0.84
CA PRO A 15 14.31 21.55 1.33
C PRO A 15 15.37 20.46 1.54
N GLN A 16 15.94 19.96 0.45
CA GLN A 16 17.08 19.03 0.52
C GLN A 16 18.32 19.71 -0.06
N ASP A 17 19.46 19.44 0.55
CA ASP A 17 20.72 19.97 0.07
C ASP A 17 21.00 19.51 -1.35
N GLY A 18 21.31 20.47 -2.22
CA GLY A 18 21.55 20.21 -3.63
C GLY A 18 20.32 20.08 -4.51
N LEU A 19 19.10 20.19 -3.91
CA LEU A 19 17.83 20.04 -4.63
C LEU A 19 16.95 21.28 -4.43
N GLU A 20 17.55 22.46 -4.48
CA GLU A 20 16.89 23.72 -4.14
C GLU A 20 15.69 24.06 -5.03
N ASP A 21 15.72 23.59 -6.28
CA ASP A 21 14.66 23.90 -7.25
C ASP A 21 13.60 22.82 -7.35
N GLN A 22 13.65 21.80 -6.50
CA GLN A 22 12.68 20.71 -6.57
C GLN A 22 11.45 21.02 -5.73
N ARG A 23 10.31 20.60 -6.25
CA ARG A 23 9.03 20.71 -5.57
C ARG A 23 8.35 19.35 -5.55
N LEU A 24 7.62 19.11 -4.47
CA LEU A 24 6.77 17.93 -4.34
C LEU A 24 5.34 18.33 -4.71
N ILE A 25 4.78 17.65 -5.69
CA ILE A 25 3.38 17.81 -6.06
C ILE A 25 2.63 16.58 -5.59
N VAL A 26 1.72 16.76 -4.64
CA VAL A 26 0.88 15.70 -4.10
C VAL A 26 -0.49 15.83 -4.74
N THR A 27 -0.97 14.75 -5.33
CA THR A 27 -2.22 14.71 -6.08
C THR A 27 -3.19 13.76 -5.42
N PHE A 28 -4.46 14.16 -5.33
CA PHE A 28 -5.54 13.30 -4.86
C PHE A 28 -6.63 13.23 -5.93
N SER A 29 -7.04 12.00 -6.26
CA SER A 29 -8.12 11.75 -7.20
C SER A 29 -9.08 10.70 -6.59
N ALA A 30 -10.35 11.07 -6.49
CA ALA A 30 -11.38 10.14 -6.00
C ALA A 30 -11.54 8.95 -6.95
N LYS A 31 -11.40 9.17 -8.25
CA LYS A 31 -11.48 8.11 -9.24
C LYS A 31 -10.34 7.11 -9.09
N TYR A 32 -9.13 7.60 -8.86
CA TYR A 32 -7.97 6.75 -8.63
C TYR A 32 -8.10 5.99 -7.30
N ARG A 33 -8.62 6.65 -6.27
CA ARG A 33 -8.91 6.02 -4.98
C ARG A 33 -9.82 4.81 -5.16
N ASP A 34 -10.92 4.98 -5.88
CA ASP A 34 -11.90 3.92 -6.10
C ASP A 34 -11.28 2.76 -6.88
N TYR A 35 -10.42 3.07 -7.85
CA TYR A 35 -9.69 2.08 -8.61
C TYR A 35 -8.75 1.27 -7.71
N GLN A 36 -7.97 1.95 -6.87
CA GLN A 36 -7.05 1.27 -5.94
C GLN A 36 -7.78 0.39 -4.94
N ARG A 37 -8.94 0.85 -4.44
CA ARG A 37 -9.77 0.07 -3.52
C ARG A 37 -10.26 -1.22 -4.15
N LYS A 38 -10.66 -1.17 -5.41
CA LYS A 38 -11.12 -2.36 -6.12
C LYS A 38 -9.99 -3.37 -6.32
N ILE A 39 -8.81 -2.89 -6.68
CA ILE A 39 -7.64 -3.77 -6.83
C ILE A 39 -7.30 -4.43 -5.51
N ARG A 40 -7.24 -3.67 -4.43
CA ARG A 40 -6.92 -4.22 -3.11
C ARG A 40 -7.95 -5.22 -2.66
N GLU A 41 -9.23 -4.94 -2.86
CA GLU A 41 -10.31 -5.85 -2.52
C GLU A 41 -10.15 -7.20 -3.21
N ARG A 42 -9.81 -7.20 -4.50
CA ARG A 42 -9.52 -8.43 -5.24
C ARG A 42 -8.31 -9.17 -4.67
N GLN A 43 -7.28 -8.43 -4.30
CA GLN A 43 -6.08 -9.02 -3.69
C GLN A 43 -6.39 -9.65 -2.33
N ILE A 44 -7.23 -8.99 -1.53
CA ILE A 44 -7.67 -9.51 -0.24
C ILE A 44 -8.48 -10.79 -0.44
N GLN A 45 -9.35 -10.83 -1.43
CA GLN A 45 -10.12 -12.03 -1.76
C GLN A 45 -9.22 -13.19 -2.14
N ARG A 46 -8.18 -12.93 -2.94
CA ARG A 46 -7.19 -13.96 -3.29
C ARG A 46 -6.41 -14.43 -2.08
N ALA A 47 -5.99 -13.50 -1.23
CA ALA A 47 -5.25 -13.82 -0.01
C ALA A 47 -6.09 -14.65 0.95
N SER A 48 -7.38 -14.39 1.05
CA SER A 48 -8.28 -15.07 1.96
C SER A 48 -8.38 -16.57 1.71
N LYS A 49 -8.02 -17.03 0.51
CA LYS A 49 -8.01 -18.45 0.20
C LYS A 49 -7.02 -19.25 1.04
N TRP A 50 -5.91 -18.64 1.45
CA TRP A 50 -4.90 -19.30 2.27
C TRP A 50 -5.29 -19.38 3.74
N ILE A 51 -6.26 -18.60 4.20
CA ILE A 51 -6.72 -18.63 5.58
C ILE A 51 -7.27 -20.03 5.91
N GLY A 52 -8.02 -20.63 4.98
CA GLY A 52 -8.55 -21.98 5.16
C GLY A 52 -7.60 -23.11 4.78
N LYS A 53 -6.44 -22.79 4.20
CA LYS A 53 -5.48 -23.77 3.69
C LYS A 53 -4.04 -23.40 4.04
N PRO A 54 -3.67 -23.39 5.32
CA PRO A 54 -2.32 -22.96 5.72
C PRO A 54 -1.20 -23.78 5.09
N ALA A 55 -1.45 -25.07 4.82
CA ALA A 55 -0.43 -25.95 4.23
C ALA A 55 -0.03 -25.51 2.82
N ASP A 56 -0.90 -24.82 2.09
CA ASP A 56 -0.64 -24.36 0.74
C ASP A 56 0.08 -23.01 0.70
N TYR A 57 0.28 -22.41 1.87
CA TYR A 57 0.94 -21.12 1.96
C TYR A 57 2.45 -21.25 1.72
N LYS A 58 2.94 -20.45 0.78
CA LYS A 58 4.38 -20.34 0.52
C LYS A 58 4.81 -18.90 0.64
N LYS A 59 5.89 -18.63 1.35
CA LYS A 59 6.43 -17.28 1.47
C LYS A 59 6.83 -16.75 0.10
N LYS A 60 6.32 -15.57 -0.25
CA LYS A 60 6.67 -14.85 -1.48
C LYS A 60 6.91 -13.37 -1.19
N GLN A 61 7.19 -12.61 -2.24
CA GLN A 61 7.54 -11.20 -2.16
C GLN A 61 6.41 -10.34 -1.59
N SER A 62 6.80 -9.18 -1.04
CA SER A 62 5.89 -8.28 -0.35
C SER A 62 4.82 -7.63 -1.24
N THR A 63 4.98 -7.65 -2.56
CA THR A 63 4.00 -7.14 -3.52
C THR A 63 2.89 -8.14 -3.81
N ASP A 64 3.05 -9.37 -3.39
CA ASP A 64 2.06 -10.44 -3.53
C ASP A 64 0.85 -10.12 -2.65
N PRO A 65 -0.40 -10.54 -3.02
CA PRO A 65 -1.57 -10.44 -2.14
C PRO A 65 -1.36 -11.00 -0.74
N LYS A 66 -0.40 -11.88 -0.55
CA LYS A 66 -0.03 -12.45 0.75
C LYS A 66 0.44 -11.41 1.76
N ARG A 67 0.81 -10.20 1.33
CA ARG A 67 1.16 -9.12 2.25
C ARG A 67 0.01 -8.74 3.18
N PHE A 68 -1.22 -9.05 2.81
CA PHE A 68 -2.41 -8.79 3.64
C PHE A 68 -2.69 -9.91 4.63
N LEU A 69 -1.82 -10.89 4.70
CA LEU A 69 -1.95 -12.00 5.64
C LEU A 69 -0.93 -11.88 6.76
N LYS A 70 -1.38 -12.21 7.95
CA LYS A 70 -0.53 -12.36 9.12
C LYS A 70 -0.40 -13.84 9.43
N VAL A 71 0.82 -14.33 9.41
CA VAL A 71 1.11 -15.76 9.63
C VAL A 71 1.73 -15.90 11.00
N THR A 72 1.10 -16.72 11.83
CA THR A 72 1.62 -17.06 13.16
C THR A 72 1.92 -18.55 13.20
N GLU A 73 3.17 -18.88 13.50
CA GLU A 73 3.60 -20.26 13.67
C GLU A 73 3.81 -20.53 15.14
N THR A 74 3.16 -21.58 15.64
CA THR A 74 3.33 -22.00 17.01
C THR A 74 4.30 -23.18 17.07
N THR A 75 5.34 -23.05 17.90
CA THR A 75 6.29 -24.11 18.16
C THR A 75 6.15 -24.56 19.60
N ARG A 76 6.36 -25.84 19.83
CA ARG A 76 6.39 -26.44 21.18
C ARG A 76 7.85 -26.69 21.54
N ASP A 77 8.32 -26.04 22.59
CA ASP A 77 9.68 -26.23 23.16
C ASP A 77 10.82 -26.05 22.12
N GLY A 78 10.69 -25.09 21.20
CA GLY A 78 11.71 -24.81 20.21
C GLY A 78 11.80 -25.79 19.05
N GLU A 79 10.84 -26.70 18.95
CA GLU A 79 10.77 -27.63 17.83
C GLU A 79 10.05 -27.05 16.61
N ILE A 80 9.93 -27.85 15.55
CA ILE A 80 9.25 -27.47 14.30
C ILE A 80 7.81 -27.05 14.61
N ALA A 81 7.35 -26.00 13.93
CA ALA A 81 6.02 -25.46 14.12
C ALA A 81 4.93 -26.53 13.98
N GLU A 82 4.16 -26.76 15.04
CA GLU A 82 3.05 -27.72 15.03
C GLU A 82 1.83 -27.16 14.29
N LYS A 83 1.62 -25.85 14.38
CA LYS A 83 0.47 -25.19 13.75
C LYS A 83 0.86 -23.88 13.14
N THR A 84 0.31 -23.63 11.95
CA THR A 84 0.40 -22.36 11.27
C THR A 84 -0.99 -21.73 11.22
N PHE A 85 -1.12 -20.54 11.77
CA PHE A 85 -2.34 -19.75 11.70
C PHE A 85 -2.17 -18.63 10.71
N ILE A 86 -3.15 -18.47 9.83
CA ILE A 86 -3.16 -17.41 8.85
C ILE A 86 -4.43 -16.60 9.06
N GLU A 87 -4.28 -15.29 9.22
CA GLU A 87 -5.39 -14.35 9.37
C GLU A 87 -5.14 -13.09 8.56
N LEU A 88 -6.18 -12.29 8.34
CA LEU A 88 -6.02 -11.02 7.66
C LEU A 88 -5.23 -10.04 8.54
N ASN A 89 -4.27 -9.36 7.93
CA ASN A 89 -3.53 -8.29 8.58
C ASN A 89 -4.28 -6.97 8.37
N GLU A 90 -5.23 -6.69 9.24
CA GLU A 90 -6.07 -5.50 9.13
C GLU A 90 -5.27 -4.21 9.26
N GLU A 91 -4.23 -4.20 10.06
CA GLU A 91 -3.34 -3.04 10.19
C GLU A 91 -2.70 -2.67 8.86
N ARG A 92 -2.25 -3.67 8.11
CA ARG A 92 -1.65 -3.47 6.80
C ARG A 92 -2.68 -2.94 5.80
N ILE A 93 -3.89 -3.50 5.83
CA ILE A 93 -4.98 -3.09 4.95
C ILE A 93 -5.35 -1.61 5.22
N VAL A 94 -5.53 -1.25 6.47
CA VAL A 94 -5.86 0.12 6.87
C VAL A 94 -4.71 1.07 6.52
N SER A 95 -3.47 0.66 6.76
CA SER A 95 -2.29 1.47 6.47
C SER A 95 -2.17 1.78 4.98
N GLU A 96 -2.40 0.82 4.10
CA GLU A 96 -2.39 1.07 2.66
C GLU A 96 -3.57 1.93 2.22
N ALA A 97 -4.75 1.69 2.79
CA ALA A 97 -5.97 2.42 2.42
C ALA A 97 -5.87 3.93 2.71
N ARG A 98 -5.06 4.31 3.69
CA ARG A 98 -4.87 5.72 4.04
C ARG A 98 -4.32 6.57 2.90
N PHE A 99 -3.61 5.94 1.98
CA PHE A 99 -2.98 6.65 0.87
C PHE A 99 -3.72 6.45 -0.46
N ASP A 100 -4.92 5.88 -0.42
CA ASP A 100 -5.70 5.64 -1.64
C ASP A 100 -6.05 6.96 -2.34
N GLY A 101 -5.81 6.98 -3.64
CA GLY A 101 -6.07 8.14 -4.47
C GLY A 101 -4.96 9.20 -4.40
N ILE A 102 -3.96 9.01 -3.56
CA ILE A 102 -2.86 9.95 -3.40
C ILE A 102 -1.63 9.43 -4.15
N TYR A 103 -1.02 10.29 -4.93
CA TYR A 103 0.30 10.05 -5.46
C TYR A 103 1.09 11.34 -5.49
N ALA A 104 2.40 11.22 -5.47
CA ALA A 104 3.28 12.37 -5.40
C ALA A 104 4.38 12.26 -6.44
N VAL A 105 4.75 13.38 -7.03
CA VAL A 105 5.88 13.48 -7.94
C VAL A 105 6.75 14.64 -7.53
N THR A 106 8.05 14.52 -7.76
CA THR A 106 8.97 15.62 -7.60
C THR A 106 9.26 16.23 -8.97
N THR A 107 9.37 17.54 -9.03
CA THR A 107 9.65 18.23 -10.28
C THR A 107 10.56 19.42 -10.02
N ASN A 108 11.41 19.71 -10.99
CA ASN A 108 12.21 20.92 -11.04
C ASN A 108 11.72 21.89 -12.14
N LEU A 109 10.56 21.62 -12.71
CA LEU A 109 10.00 22.47 -13.75
C LEU A 109 9.49 23.78 -13.18
N ASP A 110 9.65 24.85 -13.95
CA ASP A 110 9.17 26.17 -13.59
C ASP A 110 7.69 26.33 -13.93
N ASP A 111 6.99 27.18 -13.19
CA ASP A 111 5.57 27.46 -13.40
C ASP A 111 5.31 28.33 -14.63
N THR A 112 6.34 28.84 -15.27
CA THR A 112 6.22 29.76 -16.39
C THR A 112 6.00 29.13 -17.76
N ILE A 113 5.69 27.85 -17.79
CA ILE A 113 5.43 27.13 -19.03
C ILE A 113 4.04 27.45 -19.57
#